data_eed02e0a00925c0037c93f0c76c3b0fc
#
_entry.id   eed02e0a00925c0037c93f0c76c3b0fc
#
_cell.length_a   1.000
_cell.length_b   1.000
_cell.length_c   1.000
_cell.angle_alpha   90.00
_cell.angle_beta   90.00
_cell.angle_gamma   90.00
#
_symmetry.space_group_name_H-M   'P 1'
#
loop_
_entity.id
_entity.type
_entity.pdbx_description
1 polymer ?
#
loop_
_entity_poly.entity_id
_entity_poly.type
_entity_poly.pdbx_seq_one_letter_code
_entity_poly.pdbx_strand_id
1 'polypeptide(L)'
;MRSIGERLKEWRQAAGMKQDIAAMRMGMSRTTLSAIEAGKREVLAKEIPGFVSLYGKSPEELLEGINGKENSGIMTEDMEQFADRVTDELIDRLDERGINNISMAVHDVSHQEEEHTEVSIHERASGIQVNVNLSDMQEEVRNGGNFNDIVSRAADQIADRIGMAQKIDLSALGDYEQIKDRLIMEIVPTGGNKDTLEKAPHTEMEDLSVVYRIFLGENELGRNTVLLTDKMLEHYGVSPEQLRADAGESAPKLFQPVIKPISEVLGMPMGSGAEDTLYVATVQGMNYGAGVLAYPGFLDDAAEKLGGDFFILPSSIHEVLLMRDDGGIKAQELQDIISSVNKSEVMPEERLSDHAYRYDTKAHAFELAERFEARQRENPEHTAEDGRESVLTKLEDKKSEAAVKQPARDTAVKASRMRGGEAI
;
A
#
# COMPACT_ATOMS: atom_id res chain seq x y z
N MET A 1 31.56 -12.91 32.87
CA MET A 1 30.19 -12.29 33.01
C MET A 1 29.16 -13.36 32.77
N ARG A 2 28.05 -13.35 33.51
CA ARG A 2 26.96 -14.31 33.28
C ARG A 2 26.07 -13.80 32.15
N SER A 3 25.72 -14.65 31.23
CA SER A 3 24.79 -14.31 30.17
C SER A 3 23.33 -14.16 30.68
N ILE A 4 22.47 -13.50 29.93
CA ILE A 4 21.04 -13.40 30.27
C ILE A 4 20.43 -14.80 30.41
N GLY A 5 20.77 -15.73 29.49
CA GLY A 5 20.28 -17.10 29.53
C GLY A 5 20.70 -17.84 30.80
N GLU A 6 21.97 -17.70 31.26
CA GLU A 6 22.43 -18.27 32.51
C GLU A 6 21.69 -17.72 33.72
N ARG A 7 21.35 -16.42 33.76
CA ARG A 7 20.55 -15.82 34.82
C ARG A 7 19.12 -16.34 34.84
N LEU A 8 18.49 -16.42 33.69
CA LEU A 8 17.16 -16.98 33.58
C LEU A 8 17.11 -18.43 34.07
N LYS A 9 18.13 -19.22 33.73
CA LYS A 9 18.28 -20.59 34.23
C LYS A 9 18.41 -20.62 35.78
N GLU A 10 19.27 -19.74 36.34
CA GLU A 10 19.40 -19.59 37.80
C GLU A 10 18.08 -19.19 38.46
N TRP A 11 17.36 -18.21 37.89
CA TRP A 11 16.07 -17.75 38.41
C TRP A 11 15.03 -18.87 38.37
N ARG A 12 14.97 -19.62 37.27
CA ARG A 12 14.10 -20.78 37.16
C ARG A 12 14.41 -21.83 38.21
N GLN A 13 15.69 -22.14 38.42
CA GLN A 13 16.13 -23.11 39.42
C GLN A 13 15.84 -22.64 40.84
N ALA A 14 16.10 -21.36 41.12
CA ALA A 14 15.77 -20.76 42.41
C ALA A 14 14.25 -20.76 42.72
N ALA A 15 13.43 -20.63 41.66
CA ALA A 15 11.98 -20.76 41.75
C ALA A 15 11.49 -22.21 41.83
N GLY A 16 12.40 -23.21 41.85
CA GLY A 16 12.06 -24.63 41.90
C GLY A 16 11.31 -25.15 40.66
N MET A 17 11.41 -24.43 39.54
CA MET A 17 10.58 -24.67 38.35
C MET A 17 11.31 -25.57 37.33
N LYS A 18 10.60 -26.59 36.81
CA LYS A 18 11.12 -27.39 35.69
C LYS A 18 11.03 -26.61 34.38
N GLN A 19 11.92 -26.92 33.42
CA GLN A 19 11.93 -26.24 32.12
C GLN A 19 10.61 -26.32 31.34
N ASP A 20 9.96 -27.49 31.36
CA ASP A 20 8.66 -27.70 30.72
C ASP A 20 7.56 -26.79 31.30
N ILE A 21 7.55 -26.63 32.63
CA ILE A 21 6.57 -25.77 33.34
C ILE A 21 6.87 -24.28 33.05
N ALA A 22 8.13 -23.89 33.06
CA ALA A 22 8.51 -22.50 32.77
C ALA A 22 8.20 -22.15 31.31
N ALA A 23 8.53 -23.01 30.35
CA ALA A 23 8.23 -22.83 28.94
C ALA A 23 6.73 -22.70 28.69
N MET A 24 5.92 -23.58 29.27
CA MET A 24 4.46 -23.52 29.19
C MET A 24 3.91 -22.19 29.69
N ARG A 25 4.40 -21.69 30.83
CA ARG A 25 3.96 -20.41 31.41
C ARG A 25 4.41 -19.20 30.59
N MET A 26 5.51 -19.33 29.88
CA MET A 26 6.03 -18.31 28.95
C MET A 26 5.38 -18.40 27.55
N GLY A 27 4.52 -19.38 27.29
CA GLY A 27 3.91 -19.59 25.98
C GLY A 27 4.91 -20.02 24.90
N MET A 28 6.02 -20.68 25.28
CA MET A 28 7.04 -21.14 24.35
C MET A 28 7.32 -22.64 24.48
N SER A 29 7.99 -23.23 23.50
CA SER A 29 8.39 -24.63 23.58
C SER A 29 9.50 -24.86 24.62
N ARG A 30 9.58 -26.08 25.17
CA ARG A 30 10.68 -26.46 26.07
C ARG A 30 12.04 -26.34 25.38
N THR A 31 12.12 -26.66 24.10
CA THR A 31 13.33 -26.55 23.29
C THR A 31 13.78 -25.11 23.16
N THR A 32 12.85 -24.17 22.94
CA THR A 32 13.11 -22.73 22.92
C THR A 32 13.69 -22.24 24.24
N LEU A 33 13.05 -22.56 25.36
CA LEU A 33 13.57 -22.17 26.68
C LEU A 33 14.95 -22.77 26.96
N SER A 34 15.17 -24.04 26.56
CA SER A 34 16.45 -24.71 26.71
C SER A 34 17.55 -24.01 25.89
N ALA A 35 17.25 -23.58 24.68
CA ALA A 35 18.17 -22.84 23.84
C ALA A 35 18.50 -21.45 24.42
N ILE A 36 17.52 -20.74 24.98
CA ILE A 36 17.73 -19.47 25.70
C ILE A 36 18.66 -19.67 26.90
N GLU A 37 18.36 -20.64 27.77
CA GLU A 37 19.15 -20.91 28.97
C GLU A 37 20.58 -21.41 28.68
N ALA A 38 20.78 -22.02 27.51
CA ALA A 38 22.09 -22.45 27.03
C ALA A 38 22.87 -21.36 26.26
N GLY A 39 22.26 -20.16 26.09
CA GLY A 39 22.87 -19.07 25.31
C GLY A 39 22.93 -19.35 23.80
N LYS A 40 22.22 -20.36 23.32
CA LYS A 40 22.11 -20.70 21.88
C LYS A 40 21.04 -19.89 21.15
N ARG A 41 20.12 -19.29 21.90
CA ARG A 41 19.13 -18.34 21.46
C ARG A 41 19.09 -17.18 22.44
N GLU A 42 19.07 -15.98 21.95
CA GLU A 42 18.95 -14.78 22.77
C GLU A 42 17.50 -14.52 23.23
N VAL A 43 17.38 -13.76 24.30
CA VAL A 43 16.08 -13.35 24.86
C VAL A 43 15.59 -12.13 24.11
N LEU A 44 14.40 -12.20 23.52
CA LEU A 44 13.80 -11.05 22.87
C LEU A 44 13.29 -10.03 23.90
N ALA A 45 13.33 -8.72 23.57
CA ALA A 45 12.89 -7.66 24.46
C ALA A 45 11.46 -7.87 24.99
N LYS A 46 10.54 -8.40 24.16
CA LYS A 46 9.16 -8.74 24.49
C LYS A 46 9.01 -9.91 25.49
N GLU A 47 10.03 -10.76 25.59
CA GLU A 47 10.01 -11.92 26.49
C GLU A 47 10.46 -11.51 27.91
N ILE A 48 11.21 -10.40 28.03
CA ILE A 48 11.71 -9.89 29.32
C ILE A 48 10.57 -9.67 30.33
N PRO A 49 9.49 -8.96 30.01
CA PRO A 49 8.36 -8.76 30.94
C PRO A 49 7.77 -10.08 31.41
N GLY A 50 7.67 -11.08 30.55
CA GLY A 50 7.20 -12.42 30.90
C GLY A 50 8.13 -13.14 31.88
N PHE A 51 9.43 -13.11 31.64
CA PHE A 51 10.44 -13.73 32.51
C PHE A 51 10.51 -13.05 33.88
N VAL A 52 10.54 -11.71 33.92
CA VAL A 52 10.59 -10.95 35.19
C VAL A 52 9.32 -11.18 36.02
N SER A 53 8.16 -11.21 35.36
CA SER A 53 6.87 -11.55 35.99
C SER A 53 6.85 -12.99 36.51
N LEU A 54 7.34 -13.96 35.70
CA LEU A 54 7.33 -15.39 36.03
C LEU A 54 8.20 -15.69 37.26
N TYR A 55 9.35 -15.00 37.38
CA TYR A 55 10.31 -15.26 38.44
C TYR A 55 10.27 -14.21 39.57
N GLY A 56 9.36 -13.21 39.49
CA GLY A 56 9.22 -12.16 40.50
C GLY A 56 10.47 -11.29 40.65
N LYS A 57 11.10 -10.99 39.53
CA LYS A 57 12.35 -10.21 39.43
C LYS A 57 12.12 -8.89 38.71
N SER A 58 13.13 -7.99 38.67
CA SER A 58 13.04 -6.75 37.92
C SER A 58 13.85 -6.83 36.60
N PRO A 59 13.51 -6.04 35.58
CA PRO A 59 14.31 -5.94 34.36
C PRO A 59 15.76 -5.54 34.63
N GLU A 60 15.99 -4.65 35.63
CA GLU A 60 17.30 -4.16 36.02
C GLU A 60 18.15 -5.32 36.58
N GLU A 61 17.56 -6.21 37.40
CA GLU A 61 18.27 -7.39 37.92
C GLU A 61 18.70 -8.34 36.79
N LEU A 62 17.91 -8.41 35.68
CA LEU A 62 18.27 -9.20 34.52
C LEU A 62 19.46 -8.61 33.76
N LEU A 63 19.51 -7.27 33.69
CA LEU A 63 20.50 -6.51 32.94
C LEU A 63 21.72 -6.07 33.77
N GLU A 64 21.75 -6.37 35.08
CA GLU A 64 22.81 -5.94 36.01
C GLU A 64 24.19 -6.43 35.56
N GLY A 65 25.14 -5.49 35.39
CA GLY A 65 26.55 -5.78 35.00
C GLY A 65 26.75 -5.96 33.48
N ILE A 66 25.78 -5.67 32.67
CA ILE A 66 25.92 -5.51 31.23
C ILE A 66 26.35 -4.06 30.97
N ASN A 67 27.65 -3.80 31.02
CA ASN A 67 28.18 -2.45 30.76
C ASN A 67 27.98 -2.04 29.30
N GLY A 68 27.52 -0.80 29.09
CA GLY A 68 27.09 -0.18 27.85
C GLY A 68 28.14 0.03 26.77
N LYS A 69 28.92 -1.02 26.41
CA LYS A 69 29.76 -1.05 25.23
C LYS A 69 29.54 -2.28 24.32
N GLU A 70 28.75 -3.23 24.77
CA GLU A 70 28.17 -4.27 23.90
C GLU A 70 26.67 -4.27 24.13
N ASN A 71 25.99 -3.47 23.33
CA ASN A 71 24.54 -3.44 23.21
C ASN A 71 24.05 -4.67 22.45
N SER A 72 24.44 -5.86 22.88
CA SER A 72 24.21 -7.13 22.19
C SER A 72 23.42 -8.16 22.99
N GLY A 73 22.56 -7.72 23.90
CA GLY A 73 21.67 -8.62 24.66
C GLY A 73 20.21 -8.54 24.27
N ILE A 74 19.83 -7.55 23.48
CA ILE A 74 18.51 -7.40 22.86
C ILE A 74 18.79 -7.22 21.37
N MET A 75 19.18 -8.31 20.69
CA MET A 75 19.23 -8.25 19.24
C MET A 75 17.83 -8.14 18.72
N THR A 76 17.58 -7.10 17.93
CA THR A 76 16.53 -7.16 16.94
C THR A 76 16.87 -8.34 16.06
N GLU A 77 16.01 -9.35 16.02
CA GLU A 77 16.13 -10.47 15.10
C GLU A 77 16.42 -9.90 13.71
N ASP A 78 17.52 -10.34 13.09
CA ASP A 78 17.81 -9.91 11.74
C ASP A 78 16.74 -10.44 10.76
N MET A 79 16.66 -9.88 9.58
CA MET A 79 15.62 -10.24 8.62
C MET A 79 15.74 -11.71 8.20
N GLU A 80 16.95 -12.24 8.08
CA GLU A 80 17.17 -13.63 7.70
C GLU A 80 16.59 -14.61 8.74
N GLN A 81 16.89 -14.39 10.02
CA GLN A 81 16.35 -15.21 11.12
C GLN A 81 14.85 -15.06 11.25
N PHE A 82 14.32 -13.85 11.03
CA PHE A 82 12.88 -13.60 11.03
C PHE A 82 12.19 -14.33 9.88
N ALA A 83 12.76 -14.25 8.67
CA ALA A 83 12.25 -14.94 7.49
C ALA A 83 12.20 -16.45 7.68
N ASP A 84 13.30 -17.07 8.18
CA ASP A 84 13.34 -18.50 8.49
C ASP A 84 12.23 -18.89 9.46
N ARG A 85 12.04 -18.12 10.53
CA ARG A 85 11.04 -18.41 11.53
C ARG A 85 9.61 -18.25 11.00
N VAL A 86 9.36 -17.23 10.15
CA VAL A 86 8.05 -17.03 9.51
C VAL A 86 7.77 -18.15 8.52
N THR A 87 8.73 -18.52 7.69
CA THR A 87 8.55 -19.59 6.69
C THR A 87 8.28 -20.95 7.34
N ASP A 88 9.02 -21.30 8.39
CA ASP A 88 8.77 -22.53 9.13
C ASP A 88 7.37 -22.57 9.73
N GLU A 89 6.94 -21.50 10.39
CA GLU A 89 5.61 -21.43 11.00
C GLU A 89 4.48 -21.35 9.93
N LEU A 90 4.73 -20.68 8.79
CA LEU A 90 3.77 -20.64 7.69
C LEU A 90 3.56 -22.01 7.06
N ILE A 91 4.63 -22.81 6.90
CA ILE A 91 4.53 -24.19 6.38
C ILE A 91 3.59 -25.01 7.26
N ASP A 92 3.80 -25.00 8.59
CA ASP A 92 2.98 -25.76 9.53
C ASP A 92 1.52 -25.29 9.50
N ARG A 93 1.29 -23.99 9.49
CA ARG A 93 -0.08 -23.43 9.48
C ARG A 93 -0.81 -23.63 8.16
N LEU A 94 -0.11 -23.63 7.03
CA LEU A 94 -0.71 -23.91 5.73
C LEU A 94 -1.01 -25.41 5.58
N ASP A 95 -0.16 -26.30 6.11
CA ASP A 95 -0.44 -27.73 6.15
C ASP A 95 -1.68 -28.05 6.99
N GLU A 96 -1.86 -27.40 8.15
CA GLU A 96 -3.08 -27.49 8.98
C GLU A 96 -4.36 -27.09 8.21
N ARG A 97 -4.23 -26.20 7.20
CA ARG A 97 -5.31 -25.74 6.32
C ARG A 97 -5.45 -26.59 5.04
N GLY A 98 -4.68 -27.68 4.95
CA GLY A 98 -4.70 -28.60 3.80
C GLY A 98 -3.91 -28.10 2.58
N ILE A 99 -3.07 -27.08 2.75
CA ILE A 99 -2.22 -26.50 1.69
C ILE A 99 -0.79 -26.99 1.92
N ASN A 100 -0.47 -28.16 1.36
CA ASN A 100 0.81 -28.84 1.63
C ASN A 100 1.70 -29.02 0.39
N ASN A 101 1.21 -28.65 -0.80
CA ASN A 101 1.97 -28.74 -2.04
C ASN A 101 2.54 -27.37 -2.46
N ILE A 102 3.30 -26.78 -1.54
CA ILE A 102 3.86 -25.43 -1.70
C ILE A 102 5.39 -25.46 -1.85
N SER A 103 5.92 -24.40 -2.43
CA SER A 103 7.32 -24.01 -2.31
C SER A 103 7.41 -22.55 -1.93
N MET A 104 8.39 -22.22 -1.09
CA MET A 104 8.61 -20.84 -0.64
C MET A 104 10.00 -20.38 -1.06
N ALA A 105 10.10 -19.08 -1.38
CA ALA A 105 11.36 -18.42 -1.66
C ALA A 105 11.36 -17.04 -1.05
N VAL A 106 12.37 -16.73 -0.26
CA VAL A 106 12.59 -15.39 0.31
C VAL A 106 13.49 -14.60 -0.64
N HIS A 107 13.15 -13.37 -0.91
CA HIS A 107 13.94 -12.49 -1.76
C HIS A 107 13.74 -11.03 -1.37
N ASP A 108 14.75 -10.23 -1.66
CA ASP A 108 14.67 -8.80 -1.48
C ASP A 108 14.05 -8.17 -2.74
N VAL A 109 13.11 -7.27 -2.53
CA VAL A 109 12.43 -6.53 -3.59
C VAL A 109 12.80 -5.06 -3.44
N SER A 110 13.25 -4.48 -4.55
CA SER A 110 13.53 -3.04 -4.63
C SER A 110 12.44 -2.39 -5.49
N HIS A 111 11.62 -1.56 -4.87
CA HIS A 111 10.55 -0.84 -5.55
C HIS A 111 10.64 0.65 -5.22
N GLN A 112 10.79 1.52 -6.22
CA GLN A 112 10.75 2.99 -6.09
C GLN A 112 11.56 3.62 -4.93
N GLU A 113 12.77 3.13 -4.64
CA GLU A 113 13.65 3.57 -3.53
C GLU A 113 13.38 2.90 -2.17
N GLU A 114 12.41 2.02 -2.04
CA GLU A 114 12.24 1.19 -0.84
C GLU A 114 12.66 -0.25 -1.11
N GLU A 115 13.56 -0.74 -0.26
CA GLU A 115 13.98 -2.14 -0.23
C GLU A 115 13.19 -2.85 0.87
N HIS A 116 12.51 -3.93 0.53
CA HIS A 116 11.84 -4.78 1.50
C HIS A 116 12.05 -6.26 1.17
N THR A 117 11.90 -7.10 2.17
CA THR A 117 12.02 -8.55 2.02
C THR A 117 10.64 -9.18 1.94
N GLU A 118 10.43 -10.03 0.93
CA GLU A 118 9.20 -10.79 0.73
C GLU A 118 9.45 -12.29 0.78
N VAL A 119 8.41 -13.05 1.15
CA VAL A 119 8.33 -14.48 0.88
C VAL A 119 7.29 -14.73 -0.22
N SER A 120 7.72 -15.35 -1.31
CA SER A 120 6.84 -15.87 -2.36
C SER A 120 6.44 -17.29 -2.02
N ILE A 121 5.15 -17.55 -1.90
CA ILE A 121 4.55 -18.87 -1.66
C ILE A 121 3.92 -19.32 -2.97
N HIS A 122 4.45 -20.38 -3.56
CA HIS A 122 3.93 -20.96 -4.80
C HIS A 122 3.22 -22.28 -4.50
N GLU A 123 1.90 -22.33 -4.73
CA GLU A 123 1.10 -23.56 -4.65
C GLU A 123 1.13 -24.26 -6.03
N ARG A 124 1.72 -25.47 -6.04
CA ARG A 124 2.06 -26.18 -7.28
C ARG A 124 0.88 -26.77 -8.04
N ALA A 125 -0.21 -27.08 -7.33
CA ALA A 125 -1.38 -27.71 -7.95
C ALA A 125 -2.19 -26.68 -8.77
N SER A 126 -2.32 -25.45 -8.25
CA SER A 126 -3.05 -24.37 -8.91
C SER A 126 -2.13 -23.44 -9.72
N GLY A 127 -0.81 -23.51 -9.50
CA GLY A 127 0.15 -22.58 -10.10
C GLY A 127 0.10 -21.16 -9.52
N ILE A 128 -0.57 -20.98 -8.38
CA ILE A 128 -0.75 -19.67 -7.75
C ILE A 128 0.47 -19.32 -6.94
N GLN A 129 0.90 -18.07 -7.07
CA GLN A 129 1.90 -17.46 -6.23
C GLN A 129 1.26 -16.36 -5.37
N VAL A 130 1.55 -16.38 -4.08
CA VAL A 130 1.17 -15.33 -3.13
C VAL A 130 2.44 -14.76 -2.53
N ASN A 131 2.61 -13.46 -2.57
CA ASN A 131 3.72 -12.78 -1.93
C ASN A 131 3.26 -12.18 -0.60
N VAL A 132 4.13 -12.25 0.41
CA VAL A 132 3.91 -11.69 1.74
C VAL A 132 5.12 -10.85 2.12
N ASN A 133 4.89 -9.59 2.48
CA ASN A 133 5.92 -8.67 2.91
C ASN A 133 6.38 -9.03 4.33
N LEU A 134 7.61 -9.53 4.44
CA LEU A 134 8.23 -9.91 5.71
C LEU A 134 8.69 -8.69 6.51
N SER A 135 9.05 -7.59 5.83
CA SER A 135 9.48 -6.36 6.49
C SER A 135 8.36 -5.76 7.31
N ASP A 136 7.13 -5.71 6.77
CA ASP A 136 5.94 -5.24 7.48
C ASP A 136 5.59 -6.13 8.67
N MET A 137 5.66 -7.46 8.48
CA MET A 137 5.43 -8.41 9.57
C MET A 137 6.45 -8.25 10.69
N GLN A 138 7.74 -8.02 10.35
CA GLN A 138 8.78 -7.80 11.33
C GLN A 138 8.56 -6.48 12.08
N GLU A 139 8.16 -5.43 11.38
CA GLU A 139 7.84 -4.15 12.00
C GLU A 139 6.64 -4.26 12.95
N GLU A 140 5.57 -4.94 12.57
CA GLU A 140 4.41 -5.19 13.44
C GLU A 140 4.83 -5.95 14.71
N VAL A 141 5.73 -6.95 14.59
CA VAL A 141 6.28 -7.68 15.74
C VAL A 141 7.14 -6.75 16.61
N ARG A 142 7.98 -5.90 16.02
CA ARG A 142 8.81 -4.91 16.75
C ARG A 142 7.94 -3.90 17.51
N ASN A 143 6.80 -3.53 16.94
CA ASN A 143 5.81 -2.63 17.55
C ASN A 143 4.95 -3.33 18.63
N GLY A 144 5.26 -4.57 18.99
CA GLY A 144 4.62 -5.31 20.08
C GLY A 144 3.49 -6.26 19.66
N GLY A 145 3.28 -6.45 18.35
CA GLY A 145 2.35 -7.43 17.82
C GLY A 145 2.76 -8.87 18.19
N ASN A 146 1.77 -9.74 18.40
CA ASN A 146 2.04 -11.15 18.70
C ASN A 146 2.45 -11.87 17.42
N PHE A 147 3.65 -12.45 17.39
CA PHE A 147 4.18 -13.18 16.24
C PHE A 147 3.22 -14.28 15.73
N ASN A 148 2.68 -15.10 16.63
CA ASN A 148 1.80 -16.20 16.26
C ASN A 148 0.49 -15.70 15.64
N ASP A 149 -0.06 -14.58 16.13
CA ASP A 149 -1.28 -13.99 15.60
C ASP A 149 -1.02 -13.38 14.21
N ILE A 150 0.14 -12.74 14.02
CA ILE A 150 0.55 -12.16 12.75
C ILE A 150 0.73 -13.25 11.69
N VAL A 151 1.48 -14.32 12.00
CA VAL A 151 1.69 -15.43 11.07
C VAL A 151 0.39 -16.21 10.81
N SER A 152 -0.49 -16.37 11.83
CA SER A 152 -1.79 -17.01 11.63
C SER A 152 -2.66 -16.21 10.65
N ARG A 153 -2.72 -14.90 10.82
CA ARG A 153 -3.46 -14.02 9.91
C ARG A 153 -2.89 -14.07 8.49
N ALA A 154 -1.57 -14.06 8.34
CA ALA A 154 -0.92 -14.24 7.04
C ALA A 154 -1.28 -15.60 6.41
N ALA A 155 -1.24 -16.70 7.20
CA ALA A 155 -1.63 -18.03 6.72
C ALA A 155 -3.11 -18.10 6.31
N ASP A 156 -4.02 -17.44 7.06
CA ASP A 156 -5.43 -17.34 6.68
C ASP A 156 -5.60 -16.61 5.34
N GLN A 157 -4.94 -15.47 5.17
CA GLN A 157 -4.98 -14.70 3.91
C GLN A 157 -4.42 -15.48 2.73
N ILE A 158 -3.30 -16.22 2.92
CA ILE A 158 -2.72 -17.08 1.88
C ILE A 158 -3.71 -18.20 1.52
N ALA A 159 -4.27 -18.87 2.52
CA ALA A 159 -5.22 -19.96 2.32
C ALA A 159 -6.46 -19.49 1.57
N ASP A 160 -6.99 -18.33 1.94
CA ASP A 160 -8.13 -17.72 1.27
C ASP A 160 -7.81 -17.38 -0.19
N ARG A 161 -6.66 -16.78 -0.48
CA ARG A 161 -6.23 -16.47 -1.85
C ARG A 161 -6.08 -17.73 -2.70
N ILE A 162 -5.43 -18.78 -2.17
CA ILE A 162 -5.27 -20.06 -2.87
C ILE A 162 -6.65 -20.73 -3.06
N GLY A 163 -7.50 -20.78 -2.03
CA GLY A 163 -8.83 -21.36 -2.11
C GLY A 163 -9.78 -20.61 -3.06
N MET A 164 -9.64 -19.31 -3.17
CA MET A 164 -10.39 -18.49 -4.13
C MET A 164 -9.91 -18.72 -5.55
N ALA A 165 -8.61 -18.77 -5.76
CA ALA A 165 -8.05 -19.00 -7.08
C ALA A 165 -8.35 -20.43 -7.60
N GLN A 166 -8.43 -21.43 -6.72
CA GLN A 166 -8.91 -22.78 -7.08
C GLN A 166 -10.38 -22.80 -7.54
N LYS A 167 -11.19 -21.81 -7.14
CA LYS A 167 -12.58 -21.64 -7.59
C LYS A 167 -12.70 -20.86 -8.88
N ILE A 168 -11.61 -20.24 -9.35
CA ILE A 168 -11.59 -19.49 -10.60
C ILE A 168 -11.50 -20.51 -11.75
N ASP A 169 -12.47 -20.47 -12.61
CA ASP A 169 -12.43 -21.25 -13.86
C ASP A 169 -11.39 -20.65 -14.81
N LEU A 170 -10.15 -21.16 -14.72
CA LEU A 170 -9.05 -20.76 -15.60
C LEU A 170 -9.17 -21.39 -17.00
N SER A 171 -10.14 -22.28 -17.25
CA SER A 171 -10.33 -22.90 -18.56
C SER A 171 -10.68 -21.86 -19.64
N ALA A 172 -11.35 -20.78 -19.23
CA ALA A 172 -11.66 -19.65 -20.10
C ALA A 172 -10.40 -18.89 -20.59
N LEU A 173 -9.29 -18.97 -19.86
CA LEU A 173 -8.03 -18.28 -20.24
C LEU A 173 -7.37 -18.88 -21.48
N GLY A 174 -7.81 -20.05 -21.96
CA GLY A 174 -7.30 -20.67 -23.20
C GLY A 174 -7.87 -20.08 -24.49
N ASP A 175 -8.92 -19.27 -24.42
CA ASP A 175 -9.65 -18.77 -25.59
C ASP A 175 -9.90 -17.25 -25.46
N TYR A 176 -9.37 -16.47 -26.41
CA TYR A 176 -9.50 -15.02 -26.42
C TYR A 176 -10.96 -14.54 -26.47
N GLU A 177 -11.82 -15.20 -27.22
CA GLU A 177 -13.24 -14.85 -27.33
C GLU A 177 -13.98 -14.93 -25.98
N GLN A 178 -13.48 -15.77 -25.05
CA GLN A 178 -14.06 -15.89 -23.71
C GLN A 178 -13.53 -14.84 -22.73
N ILE A 179 -12.38 -14.24 -23.00
CA ILE A 179 -11.74 -13.26 -22.10
C ILE A 179 -11.88 -11.82 -22.57
N LYS A 180 -12.14 -11.57 -23.86
CA LYS A 180 -12.15 -10.20 -24.42
C LYS A 180 -13.14 -9.26 -23.71
N ASP A 181 -14.30 -9.77 -23.27
CA ASP A 181 -15.30 -9.02 -22.53
C ASP A 181 -14.96 -8.88 -21.02
N ARG A 182 -13.80 -9.41 -20.60
CA ARG A 182 -13.27 -9.33 -19.25
C ARG A 182 -11.95 -8.55 -19.17
N LEU A 183 -11.57 -7.89 -20.25
CA LEU A 183 -10.36 -7.10 -20.32
C LEU A 183 -10.54 -5.80 -19.53
N ILE A 184 -9.55 -5.47 -18.72
CA ILE A 184 -9.47 -4.21 -17.98
C ILE A 184 -8.14 -3.52 -18.26
N MET A 185 -8.09 -2.23 -18.05
CA MET A 185 -6.92 -1.37 -18.16
C MET A 185 -6.50 -0.92 -16.78
N GLU A 186 -5.22 -1.05 -16.48
CA GLU A 186 -4.60 -0.60 -15.24
C GLU A 186 -3.42 0.30 -15.59
N ILE A 187 -3.22 1.36 -14.81
CA ILE A 187 -2.09 2.27 -14.98
C ILE A 187 -1.05 1.95 -13.92
N VAL A 188 0.21 1.87 -14.36
CA VAL A 188 1.36 1.61 -13.51
C VAL A 188 2.49 2.61 -13.82
N PRO A 189 3.36 2.94 -12.86
CA PRO A 189 4.57 3.71 -13.12
C PRO A 189 5.50 2.94 -14.09
N THR A 190 5.93 3.57 -15.17
CA THR A 190 6.84 2.92 -16.14
C THR A 190 8.19 2.59 -15.51
N GLY A 191 8.73 3.53 -14.70
CA GLY A 191 10.05 3.38 -14.09
C GLY A 191 10.18 2.19 -13.16
N GLY A 192 9.17 1.95 -12.32
CA GLY A 192 9.13 0.88 -11.32
C GLY A 192 8.71 -0.50 -11.86
N ASN A 193 8.24 -0.58 -13.11
CA ASN A 193 7.64 -1.81 -13.67
C ASN A 193 8.35 -2.33 -14.93
N LYS A 194 9.60 -1.95 -15.17
CA LYS A 194 10.34 -2.30 -16.40
C LYS A 194 10.34 -3.80 -16.71
N ASP A 195 10.67 -4.62 -15.71
CA ASP A 195 10.74 -6.09 -15.89
C ASP A 195 9.38 -6.70 -16.26
N THR A 196 8.30 -6.11 -15.79
CA THR A 196 6.92 -6.50 -16.11
C THR A 196 6.56 -6.03 -17.51
N LEU A 197 6.87 -4.79 -17.84
CA LEU A 197 6.57 -4.17 -19.12
C LEU A 197 7.34 -4.81 -20.29
N GLU A 198 8.56 -5.32 -20.05
CA GLU A 198 9.32 -6.10 -21.05
C GLU A 198 8.63 -7.42 -21.46
N LYS A 199 7.65 -7.89 -20.70
CA LYS A 199 6.99 -9.20 -20.91
C LYS A 199 5.49 -9.09 -21.12
N ALA A 200 4.94 -7.89 -21.04
CA ALA A 200 3.51 -7.62 -21.12
C ALA A 200 3.21 -6.55 -22.18
N PRO A 201 2.19 -6.75 -23.03
CA PRO A 201 1.72 -5.73 -23.93
C PRO A 201 1.26 -4.52 -23.10
N HIS A 202 1.75 -3.34 -23.46
CA HIS A 202 1.45 -2.10 -22.75
C HIS A 202 1.32 -0.92 -23.70
N THR A 203 0.78 0.17 -23.21
CA THR A 203 0.71 1.43 -23.93
C THR A 203 1.37 2.51 -23.10
N GLU A 204 2.38 3.16 -23.65
CA GLU A 204 3.06 4.27 -22.98
C GLU A 204 2.13 5.48 -22.85
N MET A 205 2.17 6.13 -21.68
CA MET A 205 1.39 7.30 -21.31
C MET A 205 2.24 8.24 -20.45
N GLU A 206 3.19 8.93 -21.09
CA GLU A 206 4.25 9.71 -20.45
C GLU A 206 5.19 8.83 -19.60
N ASP A 207 5.31 9.09 -18.29
CA ASP A 207 6.04 8.26 -17.32
C ASP A 207 5.19 7.13 -16.71
N LEU A 208 3.96 6.99 -17.20
CA LEU A 208 3.03 5.92 -16.87
C LEU A 208 2.91 4.93 -18.03
N SER A 209 2.45 3.73 -17.73
CA SER A 209 2.13 2.70 -18.71
C SER A 209 0.77 2.07 -18.41
N VAL A 210 -0.02 1.89 -19.47
CA VAL A 210 -1.28 1.14 -19.40
C VAL A 210 -0.98 -0.32 -19.63
N VAL A 211 -1.27 -1.18 -18.68
CA VAL A 211 -1.20 -2.63 -18.80
C VAL A 211 -2.60 -3.23 -18.89
N TYR A 212 -2.69 -4.40 -19.51
CA TYR A 212 -3.96 -5.07 -19.77
C TYR A 212 -4.07 -6.31 -18.89
N ARG A 213 -5.21 -6.45 -18.21
CA ARG A 213 -5.46 -7.58 -17.34
C ARG A 213 -6.80 -8.24 -17.65
N ILE A 214 -6.92 -9.51 -17.33
CA ILE A 214 -8.18 -10.26 -17.41
C ILE A 214 -8.83 -10.21 -16.03
N PHE A 215 -10.02 -9.67 -15.94
CA PHE A 215 -10.82 -9.65 -14.72
C PHE A 215 -11.45 -11.02 -14.48
N LEU A 216 -11.13 -11.64 -13.34
CA LEU A 216 -11.62 -12.94 -12.93
C LEU A 216 -12.76 -12.89 -11.92
N GLY A 217 -12.93 -11.74 -11.27
CA GLY A 217 -13.96 -11.51 -10.26
C GLY A 217 -13.45 -10.58 -9.17
N GLU A 218 -14.34 -10.25 -8.25
CA GLU A 218 -14.06 -9.43 -7.06
C GLU A 218 -14.61 -10.12 -5.81
N ASN A 219 -13.92 -9.99 -4.69
CA ASN A 219 -14.32 -10.54 -3.40
C ASN A 219 -13.90 -9.58 -2.27
N GLU A 220 -14.10 -9.99 -1.01
CA GLU A 220 -13.80 -9.17 0.17
C GLU A 220 -12.30 -8.79 0.29
N LEU A 221 -11.40 -9.52 -0.37
CA LEU A 221 -9.95 -9.23 -0.41
C LEU A 221 -9.55 -8.34 -1.60
N GLY A 222 -10.51 -7.97 -2.47
CA GLY A 222 -10.30 -7.11 -3.61
C GLY A 222 -10.52 -7.78 -4.97
N ARG A 223 -9.91 -7.19 -5.99
CA ARG A 223 -10.08 -7.56 -7.40
C ARG A 223 -9.09 -8.66 -7.81
N ASN A 224 -9.62 -9.75 -8.35
CA ASN A 224 -8.81 -10.85 -8.89
C ASN A 224 -8.58 -10.63 -10.37
N THR A 225 -7.33 -10.56 -10.80
CA THR A 225 -6.97 -10.32 -12.19
C THR A 225 -5.75 -11.14 -12.60
N VAL A 226 -5.60 -11.38 -13.90
CA VAL A 226 -4.39 -11.96 -14.50
C VAL A 226 -3.80 -10.94 -15.45
N LEU A 227 -2.51 -10.63 -15.29
CA LEU A 227 -1.79 -9.78 -16.23
C LEU A 227 -1.65 -10.51 -17.58
N LEU A 228 -2.04 -9.86 -18.66
CA LEU A 228 -1.78 -10.34 -20.02
C LEU A 228 -0.29 -10.20 -20.32
N THR A 229 0.29 -11.29 -20.81
CA THR A 229 1.68 -11.33 -21.25
C THR A 229 1.77 -11.43 -22.78
N ASP A 230 2.92 -11.06 -23.34
CA ASP A 230 3.18 -11.19 -24.77
C ASP A 230 3.00 -12.64 -25.26
N LYS A 231 3.41 -13.62 -24.44
CA LYS A 231 3.22 -15.05 -24.74
C LYS A 231 1.75 -15.45 -24.83
N MET A 232 0.91 -14.88 -23.96
CA MET A 232 -0.53 -15.11 -24.02
C MET A 232 -1.12 -14.47 -25.28
N LEU A 233 -0.68 -13.26 -25.62
CA LEU A 233 -1.14 -12.56 -26.80
C LEU A 233 -0.75 -13.31 -28.09
N GLU A 234 0.50 -13.81 -28.17
CA GLU A 234 0.96 -14.70 -29.24
C GLU A 234 0.11 -15.99 -29.36
N HIS A 235 -0.21 -16.61 -28.22
CA HIS A 235 -1.05 -17.81 -28.15
C HIS A 235 -2.46 -17.54 -28.69
N TYR A 236 -3.04 -16.39 -28.36
CA TYR A 236 -4.35 -15.96 -28.83
C TYR A 236 -4.35 -15.54 -30.30
N GLY A 237 -3.19 -15.24 -30.87
CA GLY A 237 -3.07 -14.72 -32.25
C GLY A 237 -3.66 -13.32 -32.42
N VAL A 238 -3.66 -12.49 -31.36
CA VAL A 238 -4.26 -11.16 -31.32
C VAL A 238 -3.14 -10.12 -31.31
N SER A 239 -3.32 -9.03 -32.07
CA SER A 239 -2.36 -7.94 -32.07
C SER A 239 -2.53 -7.01 -30.87
N PRO A 240 -1.48 -6.27 -30.46
CA PRO A 240 -1.58 -5.26 -29.40
C PRO A 240 -2.65 -4.19 -29.66
N GLU A 241 -2.86 -3.81 -30.94
CA GLU A 241 -3.86 -2.84 -31.34
C GLU A 241 -5.28 -3.38 -31.11
N GLN A 242 -5.51 -4.67 -31.46
CA GLN A 242 -6.78 -5.34 -31.23
C GLN A 242 -7.04 -5.48 -29.73
N LEU A 243 -6.03 -5.91 -28.96
CA LEU A 243 -6.13 -5.98 -27.50
C LEU A 243 -6.55 -4.63 -26.89
N ARG A 244 -5.90 -3.53 -27.34
CA ARG A 244 -6.23 -2.18 -26.89
C ARG A 244 -7.66 -1.80 -27.20
N ALA A 245 -8.13 -2.10 -28.41
CA ALA A 245 -9.48 -1.81 -28.84
C ALA A 245 -10.51 -2.57 -27.99
N ASP A 246 -10.30 -3.89 -27.81
CA ASP A 246 -11.20 -4.74 -27.03
C ASP A 246 -11.21 -4.37 -25.55
N ALA A 247 -10.04 -4.06 -24.98
CA ALA A 247 -9.95 -3.59 -23.60
C ALA A 247 -10.63 -2.20 -23.43
N GLY A 248 -10.49 -1.32 -24.43
CA GLY A 248 -11.18 -0.02 -24.43
C GLY A 248 -12.69 -0.14 -24.50
N GLU A 249 -13.21 -1.22 -25.09
CA GLU A 249 -14.64 -1.50 -25.11
C GLU A 249 -15.12 -2.22 -23.83
N SER A 250 -14.34 -3.15 -23.31
CA SER A 250 -14.69 -3.97 -22.15
C SER A 250 -14.55 -3.24 -20.82
N ALA A 251 -13.42 -2.56 -20.58
CA ALA A 251 -13.10 -1.96 -19.30
C ALA A 251 -14.17 -0.96 -18.80
N PRO A 252 -14.67 -0.01 -19.61
CA PRO A 252 -15.72 0.92 -19.17
C PRO A 252 -17.06 0.25 -18.87
N LYS A 253 -17.34 -0.91 -19.47
CA LYS A 253 -18.58 -1.68 -19.20
C LYS A 253 -18.48 -2.42 -17.86
N LEU A 254 -17.31 -2.97 -17.54
CA LEU A 254 -17.04 -3.66 -16.28
C LEU A 254 -16.93 -2.68 -15.12
N PHE A 255 -16.21 -1.59 -15.34
CA PHE A 255 -15.90 -0.59 -14.32
C PHE A 255 -16.21 0.80 -14.87
N GLN A 256 -17.46 1.22 -14.65
CA GLN A 256 -17.95 2.50 -15.15
C GLN A 256 -17.15 3.66 -14.56
N PRO A 257 -16.65 4.58 -15.40
CA PRO A 257 -15.94 5.76 -14.94
C PRO A 257 -16.85 6.70 -14.18
N VAL A 258 -16.32 7.31 -13.14
CA VAL A 258 -17.02 8.28 -12.29
C VAL A 258 -16.14 9.50 -12.10
N ILE A 259 -16.73 10.69 -12.30
CA ILE A 259 -16.11 11.98 -11.97
C ILE A 259 -17.03 12.69 -10.99
N LYS A 260 -16.53 12.96 -9.78
CA LYS A 260 -17.28 13.63 -8.71
C LYS A 260 -16.52 14.82 -8.17
N PRO A 261 -17.20 15.93 -7.81
CA PRO A 261 -16.58 16.99 -7.04
C PRO A 261 -15.99 16.44 -5.73
N ILE A 262 -14.83 16.93 -5.33
CA ILE A 262 -14.21 16.50 -4.07
C ILE A 262 -15.09 16.79 -2.85
N SER A 263 -15.89 17.86 -2.91
CA SER A 263 -16.86 18.20 -1.87
C SER A 263 -17.89 17.10 -1.64
N GLU A 264 -18.37 16.44 -2.73
CA GLU A 264 -19.30 15.31 -2.65
C GLU A 264 -18.62 14.09 -1.99
N VAL A 265 -17.37 13.78 -2.38
CA VAL A 265 -16.60 12.65 -1.84
C VAL A 265 -16.34 12.83 -0.34
N LEU A 266 -16.04 14.06 0.08
CA LEU A 266 -15.80 14.40 1.49
C LEU A 266 -17.09 14.61 2.30
N GLY A 267 -18.28 14.44 1.70
CA GLY A 267 -19.57 14.64 2.38
C GLY A 267 -19.81 16.08 2.85
N MET A 268 -19.22 17.07 2.18
CA MET A 268 -19.41 18.48 2.50
C MET A 268 -20.80 18.94 2.03
N PRO A 269 -21.48 19.85 2.77
CA PRO A 269 -22.78 20.38 2.34
C PRO A 269 -22.68 21.08 0.99
N MET A 270 -23.55 20.72 0.04
CA MET A 270 -23.70 21.44 -1.21
C MET A 270 -24.03 22.92 -0.94
N GLY A 271 -23.28 23.84 -1.53
CA GLY A 271 -23.58 25.26 -1.48
C GLY A 271 -22.67 26.11 -0.59
N SER A 272 -21.48 25.62 -0.21
CA SER A 272 -20.48 26.41 0.54
C SER A 272 -19.82 27.55 -0.28
N GLY A 273 -20.31 27.83 -1.51
CA GLY A 273 -19.89 28.98 -2.32
C GLY A 273 -18.51 28.87 -2.97
N ALA A 274 -17.84 27.72 -2.85
CA ALA A 274 -16.68 27.43 -3.66
C ALA A 274 -17.15 26.67 -4.90
N GLU A 275 -16.95 27.22 -6.07
CA GLU A 275 -16.99 26.42 -7.30
C GLU A 275 -16.05 25.25 -7.08
N ASP A 276 -16.54 24.02 -7.30
CA ASP A 276 -15.71 22.84 -7.21
C ASP A 276 -14.63 22.94 -8.30
N THR A 277 -13.40 23.24 -7.88
CA THR A 277 -12.24 23.33 -8.76
C THR A 277 -11.50 22.02 -8.84
N LEU A 278 -11.81 21.08 -7.93
CA LEU A 278 -11.14 19.79 -7.78
C LEU A 278 -12.18 18.67 -7.84
N TYR A 279 -11.93 17.68 -8.68
CA TYR A 279 -12.75 16.51 -8.90
C TYR A 279 -11.96 15.25 -8.67
N VAL A 280 -12.61 14.19 -8.20
CA VAL A 280 -12.05 12.83 -8.12
C VAL A 280 -12.55 12.05 -9.34
N ALA A 281 -11.63 11.48 -10.09
CA ALA A 281 -11.90 10.58 -11.20
C ALA A 281 -11.48 9.16 -10.83
N THR A 282 -12.41 8.22 -10.93
CA THR A 282 -12.23 6.82 -10.54
C THR A 282 -13.31 5.96 -11.23
N VAL A 283 -13.46 4.73 -10.78
CA VAL A 283 -14.55 3.84 -11.20
C VAL A 283 -15.62 3.72 -10.11
N GLN A 284 -16.78 3.22 -10.47
CA GLN A 284 -17.80 2.88 -9.48
C GLN A 284 -17.26 1.86 -8.48
N GLY A 285 -17.36 2.14 -7.19
CA GLY A 285 -16.74 1.34 -6.11
C GLY A 285 -15.41 1.88 -5.61
N MET A 286 -14.82 2.87 -6.30
CA MET A 286 -13.63 3.63 -5.87
C MET A 286 -12.37 2.78 -5.61
N ASN A 287 -12.21 1.65 -6.30
CA ASN A 287 -11.03 0.78 -6.19
C ASN A 287 -10.36 0.57 -7.54
N TYR A 288 -9.04 0.72 -7.62
CA TYR A 288 -8.21 0.55 -8.82
C TYR A 288 -8.73 1.36 -10.03
N GLY A 289 -9.19 2.58 -9.76
CA GLY A 289 -9.92 3.40 -10.73
C GLY A 289 -9.05 4.35 -11.54
N ALA A 290 -7.75 4.52 -11.26
CA ALA A 290 -6.88 5.39 -12.06
C ALA A 290 -6.84 4.99 -13.55
N GLY A 291 -7.10 3.72 -13.86
CA GLY A 291 -7.19 3.20 -15.23
C GLY A 291 -8.19 3.94 -16.13
N VAL A 292 -9.14 4.71 -15.57
CA VAL A 292 -10.10 5.53 -16.35
C VAL A 292 -9.41 6.52 -17.28
N LEU A 293 -8.19 6.97 -16.96
CA LEU A 293 -7.40 7.86 -17.83
C LEU A 293 -7.11 7.24 -19.21
N ALA A 294 -7.06 5.89 -19.27
CA ALA A 294 -6.83 5.16 -20.51
C ALA A 294 -8.12 4.81 -21.27
N TYR A 295 -9.29 5.10 -20.72
CA TYR A 295 -10.56 4.79 -21.37
C TYR A 295 -10.79 5.69 -22.59
N PRO A 296 -11.24 5.15 -23.72
CA PRO A 296 -11.51 5.94 -24.92
C PRO A 296 -12.53 7.06 -24.62
N GLY A 297 -12.18 8.30 -24.95
CA GLY A 297 -13.04 9.46 -24.79
C GLY A 297 -13.17 10.01 -23.36
N PHE A 298 -12.63 9.31 -22.34
CA PHE A 298 -12.78 9.74 -20.95
C PHE A 298 -12.25 11.13 -20.67
N LEU A 299 -11.07 11.48 -21.23
CA LEU A 299 -10.47 12.79 -21.02
C LEU A 299 -11.27 13.92 -21.69
N ASP A 300 -11.90 13.64 -22.83
CA ASP A 300 -12.83 14.59 -23.47
C ASP A 300 -14.10 14.80 -22.64
N ASP A 301 -14.69 13.71 -22.12
CA ASP A 301 -15.85 13.77 -21.23
C ASP A 301 -15.50 14.54 -19.93
N ALA A 302 -14.31 14.34 -19.40
CA ALA A 302 -13.81 15.08 -18.25
C ALA A 302 -13.67 16.57 -18.57
N ALA A 303 -13.10 16.90 -19.73
CA ALA A 303 -12.96 18.29 -20.20
C ALA A 303 -14.30 18.99 -20.35
N GLU A 304 -15.31 18.31 -20.92
CA GLU A 304 -16.67 18.84 -21.01
C GLU A 304 -17.24 19.12 -19.61
N LYS A 305 -17.07 18.19 -18.68
CA LYS A 305 -17.57 18.32 -17.31
C LYS A 305 -16.86 19.44 -16.54
N LEU A 306 -15.54 19.59 -16.69
CA LEU A 306 -14.76 20.63 -16.04
C LEU A 306 -14.86 22.00 -16.76
N GLY A 307 -15.29 22.01 -18.01
CA GLY A 307 -15.51 23.21 -18.82
C GLY A 307 -14.25 23.75 -19.49
N GLY A 308 -13.27 22.93 -19.79
CA GLY A 308 -12.04 23.28 -20.51
C GLY A 308 -10.84 22.43 -20.14
N ASP A 309 -9.66 22.95 -20.37
CA ASP A 309 -8.39 22.33 -20.04
C ASP A 309 -8.27 22.07 -18.53
N PHE A 310 -7.57 21.00 -18.15
CA PHE A 310 -7.43 20.65 -16.75
C PHE A 310 -6.11 19.92 -16.47
N PHE A 311 -5.68 20.01 -15.22
CA PHE A 311 -4.57 19.22 -14.69
C PHE A 311 -5.07 17.89 -14.13
N ILE A 312 -4.22 16.88 -14.21
CA ILE A 312 -4.44 15.55 -13.67
C ILE A 312 -3.33 15.27 -12.66
N LEU A 313 -3.71 14.99 -11.42
CA LEU A 313 -2.82 14.71 -10.30
C LEU A 313 -2.98 13.23 -9.94
N PRO A 314 -2.04 12.37 -10.34
CA PRO A 314 -2.13 10.92 -10.15
C PRO A 314 -1.62 10.54 -8.77
N SER A 315 -2.45 10.65 -7.75
CA SER A 315 -2.05 10.33 -6.38
C SER A 315 -1.95 8.83 -6.14
N SER A 316 -2.89 8.03 -6.63
CA SER A 316 -2.90 6.58 -6.37
C SER A 316 -3.43 5.75 -7.53
N ILE A 317 -3.22 4.42 -7.46
CA ILE A 317 -3.84 3.46 -8.39
C ILE A 317 -5.38 3.44 -8.28
N HIS A 318 -5.94 3.98 -7.19
CA HIS A 318 -7.37 3.93 -6.91
C HIS A 318 -8.15 5.07 -7.55
N GLU A 319 -7.56 6.26 -7.58
CA GLU A 319 -8.17 7.45 -8.15
C GLU A 319 -7.14 8.48 -8.59
N VAL A 320 -7.57 9.38 -9.43
CA VAL A 320 -6.80 10.57 -9.80
C VAL A 320 -7.62 11.82 -9.53
N LEU A 321 -6.94 12.89 -9.17
CA LEU A 321 -7.59 14.19 -9.01
C LEU A 321 -7.52 14.97 -10.33
N LEU A 322 -8.62 15.59 -10.70
CA LEU A 322 -8.72 16.48 -11.85
C LEU A 322 -8.93 17.91 -11.34
N MET A 323 -8.11 18.81 -11.77
CA MET A 323 -8.16 20.21 -11.37
C MET A 323 -8.28 21.10 -12.60
N ARG A 324 -9.32 21.95 -12.64
CA ARG A 324 -9.49 22.91 -13.73
C ARG A 324 -8.26 23.80 -13.89
N ASP A 325 -7.80 23.97 -15.13
CA ASP A 325 -6.72 24.90 -15.45
C ASP A 325 -7.31 26.31 -15.63
N ASP A 326 -7.15 27.16 -14.64
CA ASP A 326 -7.54 28.56 -14.66
C ASP A 326 -6.36 29.51 -14.93
N GLY A 327 -5.19 28.96 -15.27
CA GLY A 327 -3.95 29.68 -15.54
C GLY A 327 -3.24 30.23 -14.30
N GLY A 328 -3.71 29.90 -13.10
CA GLY A 328 -3.21 30.45 -11.84
C GLY A 328 -2.12 29.63 -11.14
N ILE A 329 -1.91 28.38 -11.51
CA ILE A 329 -0.96 27.46 -10.86
C ILE A 329 0.09 26.96 -11.84
N LYS A 330 1.31 26.76 -11.35
CA LYS A 330 2.45 26.26 -12.15
C LYS A 330 2.64 24.74 -11.95
N ALA A 331 3.19 24.09 -12.96
CA ALA A 331 3.51 22.67 -12.93
C ALA A 331 4.36 22.28 -11.71
N GLN A 332 5.37 23.07 -11.35
CA GLN A 332 6.22 22.83 -10.17
C GLN A 332 5.44 22.87 -8.86
N GLU A 333 4.52 23.82 -8.72
CA GLU A 333 3.69 23.92 -7.50
C GLU A 333 2.77 22.72 -7.35
N LEU A 334 2.21 22.21 -8.45
CA LEU A 334 1.43 20.97 -8.46
C LEU A 334 2.29 19.77 -8.09
N GLN A 335 3.49 19.66 -8.65
CA GLN A 335 4.42 18.59 -8.35
C GLN A 335 4.80 18.57 -6.86
N ASP A 336 5.08 19.73 -6.27
CA ASP A 336 5.40 19.84 -4.84
C ASP A 336 4.22 19.36 -3.96
N ILE A 337 2.99 19.69 -4.35
CA ILE A 337 1.77 19.23 -3.66
C ILE A 337 1.62 17.71 -3.80
N ILE A 338 1.71 17.16 -5.02
CA ILE A 338 1.59 15.73 -5.28
C ILE A 338 2.64 14.95 -4.48
N SER A 339 3.91 15.36 -4.57
CA SER A 339 5.00 14.68 -3.83
C SER A 339 4.80 14.73 -2.31
N SER A 340 4.26 15.84 -1.78
CA SER A 340 3.93 15.94 -0.35
C SER A 340 2.82 14.98 0.05
N VAL A 341 1.74 14.91 -0.73
CA VAL A 341 0.60 14.01 -0.48
C VAL A 341 1.02 12.55 -0.62
N ASN A 342 1.76 12.23 -1.69
CA ASN A 342 2.25 10.87 -1.92
C ASN A 342 3.13 10.36 -0.76
N LYS A 343 3.92 11.23 -0.14
CA LYS A 343 4.78 10.84 0.99
C LYS A 343 4.01 10.63 2.29
N SER A 344 2.91 11.36 2.51
CA SER A 344 2.19 11.33 3.79
C SER A 344 0.95 10.46 3.78
N GLU A 345 0.28 10.29 2.63
CA GLU A 345 -1.07 9.70 2.55
C GLU A 345 -1.17 8.48 1.63
N VAL A 346 -0.21 8.26 0.73
CA VAL A 346 -0.29 7.18 -0.27
C VAL A 346 0.76 6.13 0.01
N MET A 347 0.35 4.87 0.12
CA MET A 347 1.27 3.75 0.29
C MET A 347 2.22 3.65 -0.91
N PRO A 348 3.50 3.32 -0.70
CA PRO A 348 4.50 3.28 -1.78
C PRO A 348 4.07 2.46 -2.99
N GLU A 349 3.47 1.29 -2.75
CA GLU A 349 2.97 0.37 -3.78
C GLU A 349 1.75 0.88 -4.55
N GLU A 350 1.06 1.89 -4.03
CA GLU A 350 -0.11 2.49 -4.65
C GLU A 350 0.21 3.77 -5.42
N ARG A 351 1.42 4.31 -5.27
CA ARG A 351 1.83 5.58 -5.91
C ARG A 351 1.96 5.40 -7.42
N LEU A 352 1.44 6.35 -8.17
CA LEU A 352 1.55 6.37 -9.63
C LEU A 352 2.69 7.27 -10.11
N SER A 353 2.67 8.54 -9.77
CA SER A 353 3.69 9.50 -10.17
C SER A 353 3.69 10.71 -9.25
N ASP A 354 4.84 11.37 -9.14
CA ASP A 354 4.94 12.69 -8.49
C ASP A 354 4.73 13.85 -9.49
N HIS A 355 4.58 13.54 -10.79
CA HIS A 355 4.35 14.54 -11.84
C HIS A 355 2.87 14.88 -12.00
N ALA A 356 2.57 16.15 -12.30
CA ALA A 356 1.26 16.57 -12.77
C ALA A 356 1.19 16.41 -14.29
N TYR A 357 0.02 16.04 -14.80
CA TYR A 357 -0.27 16.04 -16.23
C TYR A 357 -1.30 17.11 -16.55
N ARG A 358 -1.38 17.44 -17.83
CA ARG A 358 -2.36 18.38 -18.36
C ARG A 358 -3.05 17.78 -19.57
N TYR A 359 -4.36 17.96 -19.65
CA TYR A 359 -5.13 17.67 -20.84
C TYR A 359 -5.45 18.97 -21.58
N ASP A 360 -5.03 19.03 -22.85
CA ASP A 360 -5.29 20.13 -23.78
C ASP A 360 -6.49 19.75 -24.64
N THR A 361 -7.62 20.45 -24.47
CA THR A 361 -8.87 20.18 -25.17
C THR A 361 -8.83 20.52 -26.66
N LYS A 362 -7.92 21.42 -27.08
CA LYS A 362 -7.77 21.79 -28.51
C LYS A 362 -6.92 20.77 -29.27
N ALA A 363 -5.90 20.25 -28.61
CA ALA A 363 -4.99 19.27 -29.19
C ALA A 363 -5.44 17.83 -28.93
N HIS A 364 -6.41 17.60 -28.04
CA HIS A 364 -6.79 16.29 -27.50
C HIS A 364 -5.57 15.54 -26.97
N ALA A 365 -4.69 16.25 -26.23
CA ALA A 365 -3.40 15.75 -25.83
C ALA A 365 -3.27 15.67 -24.31
N PHE A 366 -2.86 14.49 -23.84
CA PHE A 366 -2.40 14.25 -22.48
C PHE A 366 -0.88 14.36 -22.45
N GLU A 367 -0.34 15.25 -21.64
CA GLU A 367 1.11 15.48 -21.54
C GLU A 367 1.51 15.90 -20.12
N LEU A 368 2.79 15.74 -19.78
CA LEU A 368 3.36 16.31 -18.55
C LEU A 368 3.13 17.82 -18.49
N ALA A 369 2.64 18.34 -17.38
CA ALA A 369 2.35 19.76 -17.20
C ALA A 369 3.60 20.64 -17.39
N GLU A 370 4.76 20.18 -16.94
CA GLU A 370 6.05 20.85 -17.16
C GLU A 370 6.46 20.92 -18.63
N ARG A 371 6.14 19.88 -19.42
CA ARG A 371 6.40 19.86 -20.88
C ARG A 371 5.50 20.85 -21.59
N PHE A 372 4.23 20.90 -21.21
CA PHE A 372 3.31 21.91 -21.71
C PHE A 372 3.82 23.33 -21.44
N GLU A 373 4.23 23.64 -20.20
CA GLU A 373 4.77 24.95 -19.85
C GLU A 373 6.05 25.31 -20.63
N ALA A 374 6.96 24.31 -20.82
CA ALA A 374 8.18 24.54 -21.61
C ALA A 374 7.85 24.91 -23.05
N ARG A 375 6.90 24.19 -23.67
CA ARG A 375 6.42 24.47 -25.03
C ARG A 375 5.76 25.85 -25.15
N GLN A 376 5.01 26.28 -24.14
CA GLN A 376 4.41 27.62 -24.11
C GLN A 376 5.46 28.74 -24.00
N ARG A 377 6.55 28.51 -23.27
CA ARG A 377 7.67 29.49 -23.17
C ARG A 377 8.44 29.65 -24.49
N GLU A 378 8.55 28.55 -25.25
CA GLU A 378 9.22 28.55 -26.56
C GLU A 378 8.37 29.19 -27.67
N ASN A 379 7.04 29.22 -27.51
CA ASN A 379 6.11 29.74 -28.51
C ASN A 379 5.07 30.71 -27.90
N PRO A 380 5.46 31.96 -27.56
CA PRO A 380 4.65 32.87 -26.77
C PRO A 380 3.44 33.49 -27.48
N GLU A 381 3.09 33.07 -28.71
CA GLU A 381 1.99 33.69 -29.49
C GLU A 381 0.58 33.37 -28.96
N HIS A 382 0.42 32.61 -27.89
CA HIS A 382 -0.89 32.20 -27.35
C HIS A 382 -1.21 32.69 -25.92
N THR A 383 -0.44 33.61 -25.34
CA THR A 383 -0.74 34.18 -24.03
C THR A 383 -1.29 35.61 -24.15
N ALA A 384 -2.58 35.73 -24.41
CA ALA A 384 -3.32 36.96 -24.10
C ALA A 384 -4.70 36.60 -23.53
N GLU A 385 -4.95 37.11 -22.32
CA GLU A 385 -6.23 37.21 -21.60
C GLU A 385 -6.56 36.09 -20.63
N ASP A 386 -6.21 36.20 -19.35
CA ASP A 386 -7.21 36.57 -18.32
C ASP A 386 -6.54 36.80 -16.94
N GLY A 387 -6.65 38.01 -16.42
CA GLY A 387 -6.20 38.37 -15.08
C GLY A 387 -7.25 37.94 -14.05
N ARG A 388 -7.17 36.72 -13.53
CA ARG A 388 -7.96 36.26 -12.38
C ARG A 388 -7.06 35.89 -11.20
N GLU A 389 -7.53 36.22 -10.02
CA GLU A 389 -6.87 35.99 -8.74
C GLU A 389 -6.56 34.51 -8.51
N SER A 390 -5.32 34.16 -8.17
CA SER A 390 -4.81 32.80 -8.06
C SER A 390 -5.61 31.94 -7.08
N VAL A 391 -5.89 30.69 -7.46
CA VAL A 391 -6.55 29.67 -6.60
C VAL A 391 -5.72 29.40 -5.34
N LEU A 392 -4.38 29.54 -5.41
CA LEU A 392 -3.49 29.39 -4.24
C LEU A 392 -3.75 30.47 -3.20
N THR A 393 -3.96 31.73 -3.61
CA THR A 393 -4.32 32.82 -2.68
C THR A 393 -5.64 32.50 -1.97
N LYS A 394 -6.62 31.94 -2.69
CA LYS A 394 -7.91 31.51 -2.12
C LYS A 394 -7.81 30.29 -1.21
N LEU A 395 -6.85 29.38 -1.48
CA LEU A 395 -6.57 28.20 -0.63
C LEU A 395 -5.81 28.59 0.63
N GLU A 396 -4.83 29.47 0.53
CA GLU A 396 -4.07 30.02 1.68
C GLU A 396 -4.96 30.88 2.58
N ASP A 397 -5.83 31.71 2.01
CA ASP A 397 -6.81 32.51 2.75
C ASP A 397 -7.81 31.59 3.47
N LYS A 398 -8.30 30.52 2.85
CA LYS A 398 -9.17 29.53 3.49
C LYS A 398 -8.46 28.70 4.55
N LYS A 399 -7.18 28.36 4.34
CA LYS A 399 -6.38 27.64 5.34
C LYS A 399 -6.11 28.53 6.56
N SER A 400 -5.87 29.83 6.35
CA SER A 400 -5.73 30.81 7.43
C SER A 400 -7.06 31.07 8.14
N GLU A 401 -8.20 31.13 7.44
CA GLU A 401 -9.53 31.25 8.04
C GLU A 401 -9.94 29.99 8.84
N ALA A 402 -9.58 28.80 8.35
CA ALA A 402 -9.82 27.54 9.06
C ALA A 402 -8.96 27.44 10.33
N ALA A 403 -7.71 27.92 10.27
CA ALA A 403 -6.83 27.98 11.45
C ALA A 403 -7.32 28.97 12.52
N VAL A 404 -7.97 30.06 12.11
CA VAL A 404 -8.57 31.05 13.03
C VAL A 404 -9.90 30.56 13.63
N LYS A 405 -10.60 29.64 12.98
CA LYS A 405 -11.90 29.09 13.42
C LYS A 405 -11.79 27.83 14.29
N GLN A 406 -10.60 27.33 14.62
CA GLN A 406 -10.46 26.28 15.64
C GLN A 406 -10.61 26.90 17.03
N PRO A 407 -11.73 26.69 17.75
CA PRO A 407 -11.81 27.11 19.14
C PRO A 407 -10.86 26.22 19.95
N ALA A 408 -10.06 26.89 20.77
CA ALA A 408 -9.16 26.28 21.73
C ALA A 408 -9.87 25.19 22.57
N ARG A 409 -9.65 23.93 22.19
CA ARG A 409 -10.21 22.76 22.88
C ARG A 409 -9.39 22.30 24.09
N ASP A 410 -8.31 23.03 24.45
CA ASP A 410 -7.35 22.60 25.46
C ASP A 410 -7.42 23.34 26.80
N THR A 411 -8.43 24.19 27.04
CA THR A 411 -8.56 24.85 28.35
C THR A 411 -9.73 24.38 29.25
N ALA A 412 -10.57 23.45 28.74
CA ALA A 412 -11.75 23.00 29.52
C ALA A 412 -11.50 21.76 30.43
N VAL A 413 -10.36 21.08 30.31
CA VAL A 413 -10.07 19.86 31.11
C VAL A 413 -9.27 20.16 32.39
N LYS A 414 -8.72 21.36 32.55
CA LYS A 414 -7.97 21.75 33.77
C LYS A 414 -8.78 22.51 34.83
N ALA A 415 -10.02 22.92 34.55
CA ALA A 415 -10.85 23.67 35.50
C ALA A 415 -11.85 22.82 36.30
N SER A 416 -12.02 21.54 36.03
CA SER A 416 -12.95 20.66 36.77
C SER A 416 -12.30 19.81 37.87
N ARG A 417 -11.00 19.99 38.15
CA ARG A 417 -10.26 19.23 39.20
C ARG A 417 -9.91 20.02 40.47
N MET A 418 -10.41 21.24 40.60
CA MET A 418 -10.19 22.05 41.78
C MET A 418 -11.50 22.66 42.34
N ARG A 419 -12.55 21.88 42.51
CA ARG A 419 -13.66 22.21 43.44
C ARG A 419 -14.34 20.93 43.88
N GLY A 420 -13.89 20.40 45.01
CA GLY A 420 -14.47 19.22 45.64
C GLY A 420 -13.73 18.88 46.94
N GLY A 421 -13.56 19.89 47.79
CA GLY A 421 -13.15 19.72 49.17
C GLY A 421 -13.90 20.72 50.01
N GLU A 422 -14.50 20.21 51.12
CA GLU A 422 -15.23 20.86 52.20
C GLU A 422 -16.74 21.11 51.98
N ALA A 423 -17.58 20.36 52.63
CA ALA A 423 -18.13 20.59 53.95
C ALA A 423 -19.31 19.65 54.26
N ILE A 424 -19.21 19.01 55.43
CA ILE A 424 -20.20 18.47 56.40
C ILE A 424 -20.99 17.24 55.97
#